data_08249c4a72dc001b340b23c2645c259a
#
_entry.id   08249c4a72dc001b340b23c2645c259a
#
_cell.length_a   1.000
_cell.length_b   1.000
_cell.length_c   1.000
_cell.angle_alpha   90.00
_cell.angle_beta   90.00
_cell.angle_gamma   90.00
#
_symmetry.space_group_name_H-M   'P 1'
#
loop_
_entity.id
_entity.type
_entity.pdbx_description
1 polymer ?
#
loop_
_entity_poly.entity_id
_entity_poly.type
_entity_poly.pdbx_seq_one_letter_code
_entity_poly.pdbx_strand_id
1 'polypeptide(L)'
;MLFRSLVEAIVGLPTDMFYNTGIATYVWILSNKKSAERKGYVQLIDAGGFWQKMRKSLGSKRKEMSEAHIATVTRLFGDFTEAELVTVFDAAGQALSEPQLIAGTDTAPTAPEGGKLKRVPISRIFRNQDFGYTTITVERPLRDEAGQVVVGLKGKQKGKPQPDSALRDTENVPLAEDIQAYFEREVLPHAPDAWVDEEKSKVGYEIPFNRHFYVFEPPRNLHAIDEELKAVSANIMKMLEELTE
;
A
#
# COMPACT_ATOMS: atom_id res chain seq x y z
N MET A 1 -12.17 7.89 15.41
CA MET A 1 -11.45 8.72 16.39
C MET A 1 -10.11 8.15 16.84
N LEU A 2 -9.95 6.84 16.99
CA LEU A 2 -8.70 6.17 17.41
C LEU A 2 -7.49 6.45 16.49
N PHE A 3 -7.71 6.53 15.18
CA PHE A 3 -6.65 6.67 14.20
C PHE A 3 -5.97 8.06 14.23
N ARG A 4 -6.72 9.14 14.50
CA ARG A 4 -6.19 10.52 14.45
C ARG A 4 -5.06 10.82 15.43
N SER A 5 -4.94 10.05 16.51
CA SER A 5 -4.02 10.42 17.59
C SER A 5 -3.25 9.26 18.22
N LEU A 6 -3.68 8.02 18.07
CA LEU A 6 -3.10 6.89 18.80
C LEU A 6 -2.10 6.05 18.01
N VAL A 7 -2.35 5.80 16.72
CA VAL A 7 -1.43 4.96 15.91
C VAL A 7 -0.14 5.72 15.68
N GLU A 8 0.96 5.23 16.22
CA GLU A 8 2.29 5.81 16.10
C GLU A 8 3.06 5.18 14.95
N ALA A 9 3.00 3.83 14.86
CA ALA A 9 3.58 3.11 13.74
C ALA A 9 2.85 1.80 13.47
N ILE A 10 3.02 1.27 12.25
CA ILE A 10 2.64 -0.08 11.85
C ILE A 10 3.87 -0.74 11.24
N VAL A 11 4.25 -1.91 11.76
CA VAL A 11 5.36 -2.71 11.27
C VAL A 11 4.81 -3.97 10.61
N GLY A 12 5.02 -4.13 9.31
CA GLY A 12 4.72 -5.36 8.57
C GLY A 12 5.82 -6.39 8.81
N LEU A 13 5.46 -7.55 9.33
CA LEU A 13 6.39 -8.64 9.62
C LEU A 13 6.51 -9.61 8.43
N PRO A 14 7.59 -10.39 8.35
CA PRO A 14 7.72 -11.46 7.36
C PRO A 14 6.56 -12.46 7.43
N THR A 15 6.21 -13.05 6.30
CA THR A 15 5.33 -14.22 6.26
C THR A 15 6.00 -15.43 6.94
N ASP A 16 5.24 -16.46 7.27
CA ASP A 16 5.75 -17.71 7.89
C ASP A 16 6.50 -17.53 9.22
N MET A 17 6.16 -16.45 9.96
CA MET A 17 6.73 -16.15 11.28
C MET A 17 6.01 -16.86 12.43
N PHE A 18 4.80 -17.35 12.22
CA PHE A 18 3.94 -17.92 13.26
C PHE A 18 3.54 -19.35 12.96
N TYR A 19 3.27 -20.13 14.02
CA TYR A 19 3.07 -21.58 13.95
C TYR A 19 1.92 -22.01 13.02
N ASN A 20 0.78 -21.34 13.09
CA ASN A 20 -0.44 -21.74 12.38
C ASN A 20 -0.83 -20.83 11.21
N THR A 21 0.04 -19.91 10.80
CA THR A 21 -0.29 -18.99 9.71
C THR A 21 0.92 -18.65 8.86
N GLY A 22 0.75 -18.71 7.53
CA GLY A 22 1.72 -18.24 6.54
C GLY A 22 1.44 -16.84 6.01
N ILE A 23 0.41 -16.15 6.55
CA ILE A 23 0.05 -14.81 6.08
C ILE A 23 0.96 -13.73 6.68
N ALA A 24 0.97 -12.56 6.03
CA ALA A 24 1.60 -11.37 6.59
C ALA A 24 0.88 -10.94 7.87
N THR A 25 1.65 -10.52 8.86
CA THR A 25 1.16 -10.03 10.14
C THR A 25 1.73 -8.66 10.43
N TYR A 26 1.06 -7.88 11.29
CA TYR A 26 1.42 -6.51 11.55
C TYR A 26 1.47 -6.23 13.04
N VAL A 27 2.51 -5.51 13.49
CA VAL A 27 2.60 -4.96 14.84
C VAL A 27 2.11 -3.52 14.79
N TRP A 28 1.10 -3.20 15.59
CA TRP A 28 0.58 -1.86 15.75
C TRP A 28 1.14 -1.23 17.01
N ILE A 29 1.80 -0.09 16.86
CA ILE A 29 2.35 0.67 17.98
C ILE A 29 1.40 1.83 18.24
N LEU A 30 0.79 1.80 19.43
CA LEU A 30 -0.21 2.78 19.84
C LEU A 30 0.31 3.61 21.02
N SER A 31 0.17 4.92 20.95
CA SER A 31 0.57 5.85 22.00
C SER A 31 -0.44 6.99 22.15
N ASN A 32 -0.87 7.25 23.38
CA ASN A 32 -1.64 8.44 23.72
C ASN A 32 -0.74 9.63 24.14
N LYS A 33 0.58 9.43 24.15
CA LYS A 33 1.60 10.39 24.54
C LYS A 33 2.69 10.55 23.47
N LYS A 34 2.28 10.64 22.20
CA LYS A 34 3.23 10.86 21.12
C LYS A 34 4.09 12.10 21.37
N SER A 35 5.38 12.02 21.06
CA SER A 35 6.29 13.17 21.01
C SER A 35 5.80 14.24 20.02
N ALA A 36 6.26 15.46 20.16
CA ALA A 36 5.82 16.58 19.33
C ALA A 36 6.05 16.32 17.82
N GLU A 37 7.17 15.69 17.48
CA GLU A 37 7.55 15.34 16.10
C GLU A 37 6.66 14.26 15.46
N ARG A 38 6.08 13.35 16.28
CA ARG A 38 5.22 12.24 15.82
C ARG A 38 3.73 12.59 15.84
N LYS A 39 3.35 13.74 16.41
CA LYS A 39 1.95 14.18 16.43
C LYS A 39 1.45 14.48 15.03
N GLY A 40 0.33 13.87 14.65
CA GLY A 40 -0.26 14.03 13.31
C GLY A 40 0.35 13.15 12.24
N TYR A 41 1.32 12.32 12.60
CA TYR A 41 1.99 11.39 11.68
C TYR A 41 1.82 9.93 12.09
N VAL A 42 2.02 9.04 11.13
CA VAL A 42 2.15 7.60 11.31
C VAL A 42 3.34 7.10 10.49
N GLN A 43 4.16 6.26 11.10
CA GLN A 43 5.27 5.60 10.44
C GLN A 43 4.85 4.19 10.00
N LEU A 44 5.10 3.85 8.76
CA LEU A 44 4.94 2.49 8.23
C LEU A 44 6.32 1.90 8.01
N ILE A 45 6.56 0.69 8.52
CA ILE A 45 7.84 -0.02 8.36
C ILE A 45 7.57 -1.39 7.76
N ASP A 46 8.10 -1.66 6.59
CA ASP A 46 8.04 -2.99 5.96
C ASP A 46 9.26 -3.82 6.36
N ALA A 47 9.08 -4.68 7.34
CA ALA A 47 10.09 -5.64 7.74
C ALA A 47 9.94 -7.00 7.03
N GLY A 48 9.11 -7.11 6.00
CA GLY A 48 8.84 -8.35 5.26
C GLY A 48 10.08 -9.04 4.69
N GLY A 49 11.14 -8.27 4.39
CA GLY A 49 12.44 -8.76 3.94
C GLY A 49 13.44 -9.08 5.05
N PHE A 50 13.19 -8.71 6.31
CA PHE A 50 14.12 -8.90 7.43
C PHE A 50 13.93 -10.25 8.13
N TRP A 51 14.37 -11.32 7.48
CA TRP A 51 14.25 -12.67 8.04
C TRP A 51 15.42 -13.56 7.68
N GLN A 52 15.57 -14.63 8.45
CA GLN A 52 16.41 -15.77 8.13
C GLN A 52 15.62 -17.07 8.26
N LYS A 53 16.08 -18.10 7.54
CA LYS A 53 15.47 -19.43 7.61
C LYS A 53 15.76 -20.08 8.96
N MET A 54 14.73 -20.56 9.62
CA MET A 54 14.90 -21.35 10.83
C MET A 54 15.67 -22.63 10.57
N ARG A 55 16.51 -23.05 11.52
CA ARG A 55 17.23 -24.33 11.47
C ARG A 55 16.26 -25.52 11.42
N LYS A 56 15.16 -25.43 12.18
CA LYS A 56 14.09 -26.44 12.23
C LYS A 56 12.75 -25.72 12.18
N SER A 57 11.91 -26.05 11.18
CA SER A 57 10.58 -25.49 11.08
C SER A 57 9.63 -26.05 12.13
N LEU A 58 8.65 -25.23 12.54
CA LEU A 58 7.57 -25.59 13.45
C LEU A 58 6.24 -25.33 12.76
N GLY A 59 5.65 -26.35 12.16
CA GLY A 59 4.44 -26.17 11.34
C GLY A 59 4.67 -25.18 10.21
N SER A 60 3.82 -24.16 10.11
CA SER A 60 3.94 -23.09 9.14
C SER A 60 5.08 -22.11 9.43
N LYS A 61 5.59 -22.08 10.67
CA LYS A 61 6.71 -21.21 11.04
C LYS A 61 8.01 -21.73 10.45
N ARG A 62 8.56 -21.00 9.47
CA ARG A 62 9.79 -21.35 8.75
C ARG A 62 10.84 -20.23 8.79
N LYS A 63 10.42 -19.04 9.17
CA LYS A 63 11.23 -17.82 9.21
C LYS A 63 11.30 -17.26 10.62
N GLU A 64 12.39 -16.59 10.91
CA GLU A 64 12.61 -15.85 12.14
C GLU A 64 13.38 -14.57 11.85
N MET A 65 13.21 -13.55 12.67
CA MET A 65 14.04 -12.35 12.64
C MET A 65 15.25 -12.57 13.55
N SER A 66 16.45 -12.25 13.06
CA SER A 66 17.65 -12.21 13.87
C SER A 66 17.64 -10.99 14.80
N GLU A 67 18.49 -10.99 15.83
CA GLU A 67 18.68 -9.85 16.71
C GLU A 67 19.08 -8.58 15.92
N ALA A 68 19.89 -8.72 14.86
CA ALA A 68 20.24 -7.60 13.97
C ALA A 68 19.03 -7.06 13.21
N HIS A 69 18.13 -7.93 12.73
CA HIS A 69 16.89 -7.51 12.08
C HIS A 69 15.98 -6.74 13.04
N ILE A 70 15.82 -7.27 14.26
CA ILE A 70 15.01 -6.64 15.31
C ILE A 70 15.61 -5.28 15.68
N ALA A 71 16.93 -5.19 15.89
CA ALA A 71 17.62 -3.96 16.21
C ALA A 71 17.47 -2.91 15.10
N THR A 72 17.54 -3.32 13.82
CA THR A 72 17.34 -2.44 12.67
C THR A 72 15.92 -1.84 12.66
N VAL A 73 14.90 -2.67 12.77
CA VAL A 73 13.49 -2.21 12.78
C VAL A 73 13.23 -1.31 13.99
N THR A 74 13.75 -1.67 15.17
CA THR A 74 13.60 -0.89 16.40
C THR A 74 14.29 0.48 16.28
N ARG A 75 15.48 0.53 15.65
CA ARG A 75 16.20 1.78 15.40
C ARG A 75 15.41 2.67 14.43
N LEU A 76 14.92 2.15 13.30
CA LEU A 76 14.12 2.92 12.34
C LEU A 76 12.88 3.52 12.99
N PHE A 77 12.23 2.76 13.88
CA PHE A 77 11.12 3.27 14.66
C PHE A 77 11.59 4.33 15.67
N GLY A 78 12.65 4.07 16.43
CA GLY A 78 13.19 4.98 17.46
C GLY A 78 13.61 6.33 16.88
N ASP A 79 14.34 6.31 15.77
CA ASP A 79 14.87 7.51 15.09
C ASP A 79 13.81 8.27 14.30
N PHE A 80 12.61 7.70 14.14
CA PHE A 80 11.50 8.25 13.34
C PHE A 80 11.99 8.71 11.98
N THR A 81 12.59 7.81 11.22
CA THR A 81 13.25 8.14 9.94
C THR A 81 12.72 7.30 8.79
N GLU A 82 12.70 7.89 7.60
CA GLU A 82 12.45 7.15 6.36
C GLU A 82 13.71 6.37 5.97
N ALA A 83 13.50 5.21 5.34
CA ALA A 83 14.60 4.35 4.91
C ALA A 83 14.24 3.52 3.69
N GLU A 84 15.26 3.16 2.93
CA GLU A 84 15.14 2.29 1.76
C GLU A 84 16.32 1.30 1.69
N LEU A 85 16.10 0.14 1.07
CA LEU A 85 17.17 -0.75 0.64
C LEU A 85 17.59 -0.37 -0.77
N VAL A 86 18.86 -0.11 -0.94
CA VAL A 86 19.47 0.28 -2.22
C VAL A 86 20.41 -0.81 -2.69
N THR A 87 20.16 -1.33 -3.90
CA THR A 87 21.04 -2.29 -4.57
C THR A 87 21.61 -1.66 -5.82
N VAL A 88 22.91 -1.78 -6.01
CA VAL A 88 23.63 -1.27 -7.19
C VAL A 88 23.73 -2.36 -8.23
N PHE A 89 23.38 -2.03 -9.47
CA PHE A 89 23.49 -2.92 -10.61
C PHE A 89 24.44 -2.31 -11.66
N ASP A 90 25.18 -3.17 -12.36
CA ASP A 90 25.97 -2.78 -13.52
C ASP A 90 25.10 -2.57 -14.78
N ALA A 91 25.74 -2.25 -15.90
CA ALA A 91 25.08 -2.07 -17.19
C ALA A 91 24.45 -3.36 -17.74
N ALA A 92 24.96 -4.52 -17.33
CA ALA A 92 24.43 -5.83 -17.71
C ALA A 92 23.24 -6.27 -16.84
N GLY A 93 22.92 -5.49 -15.77
CA GLY A 93 21.85 -5.81 -14.82
C GLY A 93 22.28 -6.80 -13.74
N GLN A 94 23.57 -7.03 -13.54
CA GLN A 94 24.09 -7.85 -12.46
C GLN A 94 24.23 -7.00 -11.18
N ALA A 95 23.82 -7.55 -10.04
CA ALA A 95 23.99 -6.88 -8.75
C ALA A 95 25.48 -6.85 -8.36
N LEU A 96 25.96 -5.65 -8.06
CA LEU A 96 27.35 -5.39 -7.65
C LEU A 96 27.55 -5.46 -6.13
N SER A 97 26.49 -5.37 -5.37
CA SER A 97 26.53 -5.43 -3.91
C SER A 97 25.26 -6.02 -3.34
N GLU A 98 25.34 -6.50 -2.10
CA GLU A 98 24.14 -6.77 -1.30
C GLU A 98 23.34 -5.48 -1.09
N PRO A 99 22.01 -5.57 -0.88
CA PRO A 99 21.18 -4.42 -0.57
C PRO A 99 21.70 -3.68 0.67
N GLN A 100 21.90 -2.37 0.55
CA GLN A 100 22.33 -1.51 1.66
C GLN A 100 21.15 -0.72 2.21
N LEU A 101 20.98 -0.70 3.52
CA LEU A 101 19.98 0.14 4.18
C LEU A 101 20.48 1.58 4.24
N ILE A 102 19.76 2.46 3.61
CA ILE A 102 20.00 3.91 3.61
C ILE A 102 18.86 4.56 4.40
N ALA A 103 19.17 5.24 5.49
CA ALA A 103 18.19 5.83 6.38
C ALA A 103 18.48 7.32 6.63
N GLY A 104 17.43 8.14 6.63
CA GLY A 104 17.53 9.57 6.92
C GLY A 104 18.49 10.31 6.00
N THR A 105 19.59 10.81 6.57
CA THR A 105 20.61 11.58 5.87
C THR A 105 21.78 10.77 5.33
N ASP A 106 21.70 9.43 5.38
CA ASP A 106 22.75 8.56 4.86
C ASP A 106 22.97 8.82 3.37
N THR A 107 24.22 8.73 2.94
CA THR A 107 24.54 8.90 1.51
C THR A 107 24.30 7.61 0.75
N ALA A 108 23.41 7.68 -0.24
CA ALA A 108 23.14 6.54 -1.12
C ALA A 108 24.36 6.24 -2.01
N PRO A 109 24.63 4.96 -2.34
CA PRO A 109 25.65 4.59 -3.29
C PRO A 109 25.37 5.18 -4.67
N THR A 110 26.41 5.35 -5.47
CA THR A 110 26.30 5.81 -6.86
C THR A 110 26.37 4.62 -7.81
N ALA A 111 25.51 4.59 -8.82
CA ALA A 111 25.62 3.59 -9.86
C ALA A 111 26.83 3.86 -10.78
N PRO A 112 27.52 2.82 -11.28
CA PRO A 112 28.54 3.00 -12.30
C PRO A 112 27.91 3.45 -13.63
N GLU A 113 28.76 3.85 -14.58
CA GLU A 113 28.32 4.27 -15.91
C GLU A 113 27.48 3.14 -16.60
N GLY A 114 26.28 3.49 -17.08
CA GLY A 114 25.32 2.55 -17.63
C GLY A 114 24.60 1.65 -16.63
N GLY A 115 24.99 1.68 -15.36
CA GLY A 115 24.36 0.93 -14.28
C GLY A 115 23.11 1.62 -13.74
N LYS A 116 22.43 0.95 -12.80
CA LYS A 116 21.20 1.47 -12.16
C LYS A 116 21.15 1.16 -10.67
N LEU A 117 20.35 1.95 -9.95
CA LEU A 117 20.01 1.68 -8.56
C LEU A 117 18.60 1.11 -8.48
N LYS A 118 18.41 0.01 -7.76
CA LYS A 118 17.11 -0.47 -7.33
C LYS A 118 16.87 0.01 -5.91
N ARG A 119 15.79 0.76 -5.69
CA ARG A 119 15.40 1.30 -4.39
C ARG A 119 14.10 0.65 -3.93
N VAL A 120 14.11 0.08 -2.75
CA VAL A 120 12.94 -0.55 -2.13
C VAL A 120 12.66 0.16 -0.82
N PRO A 121 11.53 0.86 -0.69
CA PRO A 121 11.20 1.57 0.54
C PRO A 121 11.02 0.58 1.69
N ILE A 122 11.54 0.91 2.86
CA ILE A 122 11.47 0.11 4.09
C ILE A 122 10.73 0.86 5.19
N SER A 123 10.96 2.17 5.32
CA SER A 123 10.29 3.01 6.30
C SER A 123 9.80 4.29 5.63
N ARG A 124 8.52 4.61 5.82
CA ARG A 124 7.88 5.81 5.28
C ARG A 124 7.04 6.49 6.36
N ILE A 125 7.02 7.82 6.32
CA ILE A 125 6.29 8.66 7.26
C ILE A 125 5.20 9.41 6.51
N PHE A 126 3.97 9.30 6.99
CA PHE A 126 2.80 9.91 6.38
C PHE A 126 2.07 10.78 7.39
N ARG A 127 1.39 11.81 6.91
CA ARG A 127 0.41 12.52 7.74
C ARG A 127 -0.82 11.65 7.94
N ASN A 128 -1.45 11.72 9.10
CA ASN A 128 -2.68 10.95 9.34
C ASN A 128 -3.78 11.27 8.32
N GLN A 129 -3.86 12.51 7.84
CA GLN A 129 -4.84 12.94 6.85
C GLN A 129 -4.67 12.27 5.48
N ASP A 130 -3.45 11.81 5.13
CA ASP A 130 -3.17 11.16 3.86
C ASP A 130 -3.87 9.79 3.74
N PHE A 131 -4.32 9.25 4.87
CA PHE A 131 -5.09 8.00 4.97
C PHE A 131 -6.57 8.24 5.29
N GLY A 132 -6.95 9.50 5.45
CA GLY A 132 -8.30 9.88 5.80
C GLY A 132 -9.15 10.19 4.56
N TYR A 133 -10.41 9.84 4.64
CA TYR A 133 -11.41 10.18 3.63
C TYR A 133 -12.74 10.50 4.30
N THR A 134 -13.56 11.24 3.58
CA THR A 134 -14.97 11.40 3.91
C THR A 134 -15.80 10.55 2.98
N THR A 135 -16.46 9.53 3.48
CA THR A 135 -17.48 8.83 2.72
C THR A 135 -18.69 9.73 2.61
N ILE A 136 -19.00 10.18 1.41
CA ILE A 136 -20.22 10.92 1.10
C ILE A 136 -21.27 9.95 0.56
N THR A 137 -22.54 10.21 0.84
CA THR A 137 -23.65 9.48 0.24
C THR A 137 -24.16 10.27 -0.96
N VAL A 138 -24.12 9.65 -2.12
CA VAL A 138 -24.63 10.19 -3.38
C VAL A 138 -26.06 9.69 -3.57
N GLU A 139 -27.00 10.62 -3.61
CA GLU A 139 -28.41 10.34 -3.83
C GLU A 139 -28.79 10.77 -5.24
N ARG A 140 -29.73 10.04 -5.85
CA ARG A 140 -30.34 10.39 -7.13
C ARG A 140 -31.86 10.42 -6.99
N PRO A 141 -32.58 11.22 -7.82
CA PRO A 141 -34.01 11.41 -7.67
C PRO A 141 -34.79 10.15 -8.05
N LEU A 142 -35.77 9.80 -7.20
CA LEU A 142 -36.79 8.83 -7.54
C LEU A 142 -37.67 9.40 -8.68
N ARG A 143 -37.93 8.60 -9.68
CA ARG A 143 -38.78 8.95 -10.83
C ARG A 143 -40.01 8.08 -10.85
N ASP A 144 -41.16 8.67 -11.23
CA ASP A 144 -42.41 7.91 -11.44
C ASP A 144 -42.40 7.18 -12.81
N GLU A 145 -43.50 6.49 -13.12
CA GLU A 145 -43.66 5.75 -14.38
C GLU A 145 -43.61 6.64 -15.65
N ALA A 146 -43.85 7.96 -15.49
CA ALA A 146 -43.75 8.94 -16.55
C ALA A 146 -42.35 9.56 -16.64
N GLY A 147 -41.37 9.13 -15.80
CA GLY A 147 -40.01 9.62 -15.73
C GLY A 147 -39.88 10.96 -15.00
N GLN A 148 -40.92 11.48 -14.36
CA GLN A 148 -40.88 12.74 -13.62
C GLN A 148 -40.31 12.53 -12.22
N VAL A 149 -39.57 13.54 -11.72
CA VAL A 149 -38.96 13.51 -10.38
C VAL A 149 -40.06 13.60 -9.32
N VAL A 150 -40.08 12.59 -8.44
CA VAL A 150 -40.98 12.56 -7.29
C VAL A 150 -40.45 13.50 -6.21
N VAL A 151 -41.30 14.42 -5.74
CA VAL A 151 -40.94 15.37 -4.69
C VAL A 151 -41.65 15.05 -3.36
N GLY A 152 -40.98 15.38 -2.26
CA GLY A 152 -41.52 15.18 -0.92
C GLY A 152 -42.73 16.09 -0.66
N LEU A 153 -43.79 15.52 -0.07
CA LEU A 153 -45.03 16.26 0.21
C LEU A 153 -45.11 16.84 1.62
N LYS A 154 -44.30 16.33 2.57
CA LYS A 154 -44.38 16.68 3.99
C LYS A 154 -43.01 16.79 4.65
N GLY A 155 -42.94 17.54 5.78
CA GLY A 155 -41.77 17.63 6.65
C GLY A 155 -40.58 18.34 6.01
N LYS A 156 -39.37 17.99 6.41
CA LYS A 156 -38.09 18.55 5.92
C LYS A 156 -37.83 18.29 4.42
N GLN A 157 -38.52 17.33 3.83
CA GLN A 157 -38.39 16.94 2.42
C GLN A 157 -39.41 17.63 1.50
N LYS A 158 -40.30 18.48 2.02
CA LYS A 158 -41.32 19.15 1.22
C LYS A 158 -40.68 19.96 0.09
N GLY A 159 -41.05 19.64 -1.15
CA GLY A 159 -40.56 20.31 -2.36
C GLY A 159 -39.16 19.92 -2.79
N LYS A 160 -38.48 19.00 -2.08
CA LYS A 160 -37.16 18.44 -2.47
C LYS A 160 -37.36 17.12 -3.21
N PRO A 161 -36.47 16.77 -4.15
CA PRO A 161 -36.46 15.45 -4.77
C PRO A 161 -36.38 14.35 -3.71
N GLN A 162 -37.19 13.31 -3.86
CA GLN A 162 -37.07 12.12 -3.03
C GLN A 162 -35.92 11.25 -3.55
N PRO A 163 -35.06 10.73 -2.65
CA PRO A 163 -33.98 9.85 -3.07
C PRO A 163 -34.51 8.48 -3.48
N ASP A 164 -33.94 7.95 -4.56
CA ASP A 164 -34.13 6.55 -4.97
C ASP A 164 -33.09 5.68 -4.25
N SER A 165 -33.54 4.83 -3.35
CA SER A 165 -32.67 3.94 -2.59
C SER A 165 -31.93 2.89 -3.46
N ALA A 166 -32.47 2.59 -4.65
CA ALA A 166 -31.85 1.65 -5.59
C ALA A 166 -30.69 2.29 -6.38
N LEU A 167 -30.69 3.63 -6.50
CA LEU A 167 -29.65 4.40 -7.19
C LEU A 167 -28.67 5.08 -6.23
N ARG A 168 -28.86 4.85 -4.92
CA ARG A 168 -27.94 5.39 -3.92
C ARG A 168 -26.56 4.75 -4.04
N ASP A 169 -25.54 5.58 -3.97
CA ASP A 169 -24.14 5.16 -3.99
C ASP A 169 -23.32 5.93 -2.95
N THR A 170 -22.07 5.54 -2.76
CA THR A 170 -21.14 6.20 -1.82
C THR A 170 -19.81 6.42 -2.49
N GLU A 171 -19.21 7.60 -2.22
CA GLU A 171 -17.87 7.95 -2.67
C GLU A 171 -16.96 8.30 -1.50
N ASN A 172 -15.67 7.96 -1.61
CA ASN A 172 -14.66 8.28 -0.61
C ASN A 172 -13.81 9.46 -1.08
N VAL A 173 -14.13 10.62 -0.58
CA VAL A 173 -13.41 11.87 -0.88
C VAL A 173 -12.21 12.00 0.05
N PRO A 174 -10.96 12.12 -0.45
CA PRO A 174 -9.78 12.36 0.39
C PRO A 174 -9.98 13.58 1.32
N LEU A 175 -9.52 13.49 2.58
CA LEU A 175 -9.67 14.60 3.54
C LEU A 175 -8.93 15.87 3.13
N ALA A 176 -8.00 15.77 2.19
CA ALA A 176 -7.27 16.92 1.65
C ALA A 176 -8.03 17.65 0.54
N GLU A 177 -9.13 17.07 0.02
CA GLU A 177 -9.93 17.64 -1.07
C GLU A 177 -11.23 18.24 -0.56
N ASP A 178 -11.70 19.25 -1.27
CA ASP A 178 -13.04 19.82 -1.06
C ASP A 178 -14.10 18.89 -1.65
N ILE A 179 -15.12 18.58 -0.83
CA ILE A 179 -16.17 17.62 -1.20
C ILE A 179 -16.93 18.07 -2.43
N GLN A 180 -17.25 19.38 -2.52
CA GLN A 180 -18.04 19.91 -3.63
C GLN A 180 -17.24 19.88 -4.93
N ALA A 181 -15.96 20.28 -4.89
CA ALA A 181 -15.08 20.22 -6.04
C ALA A 181 -14.85 18.80 -6.55
N TYR A 182 -14.70 17.84 -5.62
CA TYR A 182 -14.61 16.41 -5.96
C TYR A 182 -15.90 15.92 -6.61
N PHE A 183 -17.06 16.23 -6.03
CA PHE A 183 -18.36 15.81 -6.52
C PHE A 183 -18.64 16.32 -7.93
N GLU A 184 -18.33 17.59 -8.21
CA GLU A 184 -18.47 18.20 -9.54
C GLU A 184 -17.56 17.56 -10.59
N ARG A 185 -16.34 17.18 -10.21
CA ARG A 185 -15.35 16.60 -11.11
C ARG A 185 -15.60 15.10 -11.38
N GLU A 186 -15.93 14.33 -10.35
CA GLU A 186 -15.95 12.87 -10.44
C GLU A 186 -17.37 12.28 -10.55
N VAL A 187 -18.38 12.92 -9.95
CA VAL A 187 -19.73 12.34 -9.86
C VAL A 187 -20.68 12.94 -10.90
N LEU A 188 -20.76 14.27 -11.00
CA LEU A 188 -21.72 14.95 -11.89
C LEU A 188 -21.56 14.59 -13.37
N PRO A 189 -20.38 14.32 -13.93
CA PRO A 189 -20.25 13.89 -15.34
C PRO A 189 -20.96 12.57 -15.62
N HIS A 190 -21.09 11.70 -14.61
CA HIS A 190 -21.73 10.37 -14.71
C HIS A 190 -23.17 10.36 -14.20
N ALA A 191 -23.51 11.24 -13.27
CA ALA A 191 -24.82 11.35 -12.65
C ALA A 191 -25.22 12.84 -12.49
N PRO A 192 -25.64 13.52 -13.55
CA PRO A 192 -25.89 14.98 -13.53
C PRO A 192 -27.05 15.41 -12.61
N ASP A 193 -27.92 14.47 -12.25
CA ASP A 193 -29.08 14.69 -11.38
C ASP A 193 -28.80 14.29 -9.90
N ALA A 194 -27.55 13.94 -9.56
CA ALA A 194 -27.17 13.51 -8.21
C ALA A 194 -26.96 14.70 -7.27
N TRP A 195 -27.04 14.42 -5.97
CA TRP A 195 -26.66 15.36 -4.90
C TRP A 195 -26.01 14.62 -3.75
N VAL A 196 -25.26 15.34 -2.91
CA VAL A 196 -24.64 14.82 -1.69
C VAL A 196 -25.62 14.93 -0.52
N ASP A 197 -25.81 13.82 0.23
CA ASP A 197 -26.50 13.85 1.53
C ASP A 197 -25.47 14.09 2.64
N GLU A 198 -25.30 15.34 3.05
CA GLU A 198 -24.33 15.73 4.07
C GLU A 198 -24.59 15.11 5.45
N GLU A 199 -25.87 14.83 5.79
CA GLU A 199 -26.23 14.23 7.08
C GLU A 199 -25.73 12.78 7.22
N LYS A 200 -25.44 12.11 6.09
CA LYS A 200 -24.93 10.73 6.05
C LYS A 200 -23.41 10.63 5.87
N SER A 201 -22.72 11.76 5.74
CA SER A 201 -21.26 11.76 5.54
C SER A 201 -20.52 11.23 6.77
N LYS A 202 -19.49 10.40 6.56
CA LYS A 202 -18.70 9.77 7.62
C LYS A 202 -17.22 9.87 7.31
N VAL A 203 -16.43 10.22 8.32
CA VAL A 203 -14.96 10.20 8.18
C VAL A 203 -14.43 8.80 8.49
N GLY A 204 -13.69 8.25 7.53
CA GLY A 204 -12.99 6.98 7.62
C GLY A 204 -11.48 7.15 7.48
N TYR A 205 -10.74 6.08 7.77
CA TYR A 205 -9.30 5.98 7.56
C TYR A 205 -8.96 4.58 7.08
N GLU A 206 -8.12 4.50 6.06
CA GLU A 206 -7.64 3.24 5.51
C GLU A 206 -6.16 3.36 5.19
N ILE A 207 -5.35 2.39 5.65
CA ILE A 207 -3.94 2.30 5.30
C ILE A 207 -3.75 1.12 4.35
N PRO A 208 -3.63 1.34 3.05
CA PRO A 208 -3.25 0.30 2.09
C PRO A 208 -1.74 0.02 2.20
N PHE A 209 -1.33 -0.65 3.30
CA PHE A 209 0.07 -0.83 3.70
C PHE A 209 0.95 -1.30 2.53
N ASN A 210 0.56 -2.38 1.87
CA ASN A 210 1.35 -2.97 0.78
C ASN A 210 1.53 -2.02 -0.41
N ARG A 211 0.55 -1.14 -0.70
CA ARG A 211 0.61 -0.18 -1.79
C ARG A 211 1.76 0.81 -1.63
N HIS A 212 2.11 1.16 -0.38
CA HIS A 212 3.15 2.13 -0.09
C HIS A 212 4.58 1.57 -0.22
N PHE A 213 4.70 0.23 -0.22
CA PHE A 213 5.97 -0.49 -0.35
C PHE A 213 6.10 -1.24 -1.68
N TYR A 214 5.04 -1.21 -2.50
CA TYR A 214 5.07 -1.86 -3.80
C TYR A 214 6.00 -1.11 -4.75
N VAL A 215 6.99 -1.84 -5.28
CA VAL A 215 7.88 -1.38 -6.34
C VAL A 215 7.47 -2.10 -7.61
N PHE A 216 6.99 -1.35 -8.60
CA PHE A 216 6.63 -1.93 -9.89
C PHE A 216 7.89 -2.40 -10.62
N GLU A 217 7.94 -3.67 -10.95
CA GLU A 217 8.94 -4.25 -11.84
C GLU A 217 8.27 -4.56 -13.18
N PRO A 218 8.67 -3.91 -14.28
CA PRO A 218 8.08 -4.20 -15.57
C PRO A 218 8.36 -5.66 -15.95
N PRO A 219 7.39 -6.35 -16.58
CA PRO A 219 7.59 -7.71 -17.02
C PRO A 219 8.76 -7.77 -18.02
N ARG A 220 9.49 -8.88 -17.99
CA ARG A 220 10.59 -9.13 -18.92
C ARG A 220 10.06 -9.20 -20.36
N ASN A 221 10.87 -8.76 -21.31
CA ASN A 221 10.53 -8.87 -22.72
C ASN A 221 10.35 -10.34 -23.10
N LEU A 222 9.24 -10.67 -23.78
CA LEU A 222 8.92 -12.04 -24.19
C LEU A 222 10.04 -12.65 -25.05
N HIS A 223 10.63 -11.85 -25.94
CA HIS A 223 11.74 -12.31 -26.78
C HIS A 223 12.97 -12.75 -25.96
N ALA A 224 13.30 -12.00 -24.90
CA ALA A 224 14.40 -12.38 -24.00
C ALA A 224 14.09 -13.67 -23.22
N ILE A 225 12.83 -13.90 -22.85
CA ILE A 225 12.40 -15.14 -22.21
C ILE A 225 12.50 -16.31 -23.18
N ASP A 226 12.06 -16.14 -24.42
CA ASP A 226 12.15 -17.17 -25.46
C ASP A 226 13.59 -17.58 -25.76
N GLU A 227 14.51 -16.61 -25.84
CA GLU A 227 15.93 -16.88 -26.05
C GLU A 227 16.54 -17.69 -24.90
N GLU A 228 16.23 -17.32 -23.65
CA GLU A 228 16.69 -18.09 -22.50
C GLU A 228 16.10 -19.51 -22.45
N LEU A 229 14.80 -19.66 -22.76
CA LEU A 229 14.16 -20.97 -22.85
C LEU A 229 14.83 -21.87 -23.92
N LYS A 230 15.13 -21.32 -25.09
CA LYS A 230 15.86 -22.05 -26.16
C LYS A 230 17.24 -22.46 -25.68
N ALA A 231 17.98 -21.56 -25.03
CA ALA A 231 19.30 -21.85 -24.50
C ALA A 231 19.29 -22.98 -23.45
N VAL A 232 18.34 -22.91 -22.50
CA VAL A 232 18.16 -23.95 -21.46
C VAL A 232 17.76 -25.27 -22.08
N SER A 233 16.85 -25.29 -23.05
CA SER A 233 16.42 -26.49 -23.76
C SER A 233 17.59 -27.14 -24.52
N ALA A 234 18.41 -26.35 -25.20
CA ALA A 234 19.60 -26.84 -25.89
C ALA A 234 20.62 -27.47 -24.92
N ASN A 235 20.83 -26.83 -23.75
CA ASN A 235 21.72 -27.39 -22.73
C ASN A 235 21.20 -28.72 -22.15
N ILE A 236 19.89 -28.83 -21.92
CA ILE A 236 19.27 -30.08 -21.44
C ILE A 236 19.46 -31.18 -22.48
N MET A 237 19.22 -30.91 -23.77
CA MET A 237 19.41 -31.87 -24.86
C MET A 237 20.85 -32.36 -24.91
N LYS A 238 21.82 -31.43 -24.82
CA LYS A 238 23.25 -31.79 -24.79
C LYS A 238 23.61 -32.71 -23.62
N MET A 239 23.11 -32.37 -22.40
CA MET A 239 23.35 -33.22 -21.24
C MET A 239 22.74 -34.64 -21.38
N LEU A 240 21.58 -34.74 -22.02
CA LEU A 240 20.95 -36.05 -22.30
C LEU A 240 21.75 -36.85 -23.33
N GLU A 241 22.28 -36.21 -24.36
CA GLU A 241 23.17 -36.86 -25.34
C GLU A 241 24.43 -37.42 -24.66
N GLU A 242 25.06 -36.63 -23.79
CA GLU A 242 26.25 -37.04 -23.01
C GLU A 242 26.00 -38.23 -22.07
N LEU A 243 24.74 -38.47 -21.66
CA LEU A 243 24.38 -39.62 -20.80
C LEU A 243 24.05 -40.88 -21.58
N THR A 244 23.87 -40.78 -22.91
CA THR A 244 23.51 -41.90 -23.78
C THR A 244 24.69 -42.44 -24.59
N GLU A 245 25.86 -41.81 -24.50
CA GLU A 245 27.16 -42.33 -24.95
C GLU A 245 27.84 -43.10 -23.80
#